data_11454015dc906e9de62b3d2fd2139f3d
#
_entry.id   11454015dc906e9de62b3d2fd2139f3d
#
_cell.length_a   1.000
_cell.length_b   1.000
_cell.length_c   1.000
_cell.angle_alpha   90.00
_cell.angle_beta   90.00
_cell.angle_gamma   90.00
#
_symmetry.space_group_name_H-M   'P 1'
#
loop_
_entity.id
_entity.type
_entity.pdbx_description
1 polymer ?
#
loop_
_entity_poly.entity_id
_entity_poly.type
_entity_poly.pdbx_seq_one_letter_code
_entity_poly.pdbx_strand_id
1 'polypeptide(L)' 'MKKVITVTDLCCERCARHVAEKLHLCNGVLKAKANYKKNQIFVEVSSDCAEETLKVYLAQEGYEVIAIEKRKGIFS' A
#
# COMPACT_ATOMS: atom_id res chain seq x y z
N MET A 1 -11.00 1.67 6.45
CA MET A 1 -9.97 1.11 7.33
C MET A 1 -8.61 1.49 6.81
N LYS A 2 -7.72 1.86 7.71
CA LYS A 2 -6.36 2.27 7.33
C LYS A 2 -5.39 1.14 7.58
N LYS A 3 -4.51 0.89 6.63
CA LYS A 3 -3.51 -0.16 6.74
C LYS A 3 -2.15 0.35 6.31
N VAL A 4 -1.11 -0.26 6.87
CA VAL A 4 0.27 0.02 6.49
C VAL A 4 0.85 -1.25 5.90
N ILE A 5 1.34 -1.15 4.67
CA ILE A 5 1.95 -2.27 3.97
C ILE A 5 3.44 -2.03 3.88
N THR A 6 4.23 -2.94 4.41
CA THR A 6 5.68 -2.88 4.29
C THR A 6 6.11 -3.72 3.10
N VAL A 7 6.88 -3.11 2.21
CA VAL A 7 7.31 -3.78 0.98
C VAL A 7 8.81 -3.63 0.78
N THR A 8 9.36 -4.41 -0.15
CA THR A 8 10.74 -4.29 -0.56
C THR A 8 10.86 -3.40 -1.79
N ASP A 9 12.07 -2.91 -2.06
CA ASP A 9 12.44 -2.26 -3.32
C ASP A 9 11.70 -0.98 -3.66
N LEU A 10 11.16 -0.31 -2.68
CA LEU A 10 10.56 1.00 -2.87
C LEU A 10 11.69 2.03 -2.88
N CYS A 11 12.43 2.06 -3.97
CA CYS A 11 13.75 2.68 -3.99
C CYS A 11 13.77 4.20 -4.17
N CYS A 12 12.70 4.81 -4.66
CA CYS A 12 12.70 6.24 -4.88
C CYS A 12 11.29 6.80 -4.89
N GLU A 13 11.23 8.14 -4.86
CA GLU A 13 9.95 8.84 -4.85
C GLU A 13 9.08 8.52 -6.06
N ARG A 14 9.71 8.38 -7.22
CA ARG A 14 8.97 8.06 -8.44
C ARG A 14 8.31 6.69 -8.34
N CYS A 15 9.03 5.71 -7.84
CA CYS A 15 8.46 4.37 -7.64
C CYS A 15 7.33 4.40 -6.63
N ALA A 16 7.52 5.12 -5.53
CA ALA A 16 6.50 5.26 -4.50
C ALA A 16 5.22 5.89 -5.06
N ARG A 17 5.37 6.97 -5.83
CA ARG A 17 4.24 7.65 -6.44
C ARG A 17 3.51 6.74 -7.44
N HIS A 18 4.27 6.02 -8.23
CA HIS A 18 3.71 5.09 -9.21
C HIS A 18 2.87 4.00 -8.54
N VAL A 19 3.41 3.41 -7.48
CA VAL A 19 2.69 2.38 -6.73
C VAL A 19 1.41 2.94 -6.12
N ALA A 20 1.49 4.12 -5.52
CA ALA A 20 0.32 4.76 -4.92
C ALA A 20 -0.77 5.02 -5.96
N GLU A 21 -0.39 5.52 -7.13
CA GLU A 21 -1.34 5.76 -8.20
C GLU A 21 -1.99 4.47 -8.68
N LYS A 22 -1.21 3.41 -8.81
CA LYS A 22 -1.73 2.11 -9.23
C LYS A 22 -2.70 1.55 -8.19
N LEU A 23 -2.38 1.69 -6.92
CA LEU A 23 -3.26 1.23 -5.86
C LEU A 23 -4.59 1.97 -5.85
N HIS A 24 -4.59 3.25 -6.22
CA HIS A 24 -5.83 4.01 -6.35
C HIS A 24 -6.79 3.42 -7.37
N LEU A 25 -6.26 2.71 -8.35
CA LEU A 25 -7.08 2.07 -9.37
C LEU A 25 -7.66 0.73 -8.90
N CYS A 26 -7.18 0.24 -7.79
CA CYS A 26 -7.62 -1.04 -7.25
C CYS A 26 -8.98 -0.87 -6.56
N ASN A 27 -9.91 -1.80 -6.82
CA ASN A 27 -11.22 -1.75 -6.18
C ASN A 27 -11.09 -1.87 -4.68
N GLY A 28 -11.80 -1.00 -3.97
CA GLY A 28 -11.80 -1.01 -2.52
C GLY A 28 -10.74 -0.12 -1.90
N VAL A 29 -9.82 0.41 -2.67
CA VAL A 29 -8.81 1.35 -2.17
C VAL A 29 -9.36 2.76 -2.29
N LEU A 30 -9.51 3.43 -1.16
CA LEU A 30 -10.02 4.80 -1.11
C LEU A 30 -8.90 5.83 -1.22
N LYS A 31 -7.78 5.56 -0.57
CA LYS A 31 -6.61 6.42 -0.63
C LYS A 31 -5.35 5.56 -0.56
N ALA A 32 -4.29 6.01 -1.19
CA ALA A 32 -3.00 5.35 -1.13
C ALA A 32 -1.89 6.38 -1.13
N LYS A 33 -0.90 6.16 -0.28
CA LYS A 33 0.27 7.02 -0.20
C LYS A 33 1.47 6.15 0.17
N ALA A 34 2.57 6.32 -0.54
CA ALA A 34 3.76 5.52 -0.32
C ALA A 34 4.88 6.37 0.26
N ASN A 35 5.64 5.77 1.17
CA ASN A 35 6.80 6.42 1.76
C ASN A 35 8.03 5.56 1.44
N TYR A 36 8.80 5.99 0.45
CA TYR A 36 9.96 5.23 0.00
C TYR A 36 11.09 5.17 1.02
N LYS A 37 11.18 6.16 1.90
CA LYS A 37 12.23 6.18 2.92
C LYS A 37 12.07 5.07 3.94
N LYS A 38 10.84 4.65 4.18
CA LYS A 38 10.53 3.60 5.14
C LYS A 38 10.07 2.31 4.47
N ASN A 39 10.01 2.28 3.17
CA ASN A 39 9.47 1.15 2.39
C ASN A 39 8.06 0.78 2.84
N GLN A 40 7.25 1.78 3.10
CA GLN A 40 5.88 1.58 3.59
C GLN A 40 4.88 2.24 2.68
N ILE A 41 3.73 1.60 2.55
CA ILE A 41 2.62 2.13 1.78
C ILE A 41 1.43 2.27 2.73
N PHE A 42 0.91 3.47 2.84
CA PHE A 42 -0.27 3.74 3.67
C PHE A 42 -1.49 3.71 2.78
N VAL A 43 -2.44 2.85 3.10
CA VAL A 43 -3.67 2.74 2.31
C VAL A 43 -4.88 2.90 3.22
N GLU A 44 -5.91 3.52 2.67
CA GLU A 44 -7.22 3.52 3.28
C GLU A 44 -8.12 2.72 2.36
N VAL A 45 -8.73 1.68 2.91
CA VAL A 45 -9.52 0.73 2.13
C VAL A 45 -10.92 0.61 2.71
N SER A 46 -11.86 0.21 1.86
CA SER A 46 -13.21 -0.10 2.31
C SER A 46 -13.19 -1.43 3.07
N SER A 47 -14.25 -1.68 3.84
CA SER A 47 -14.36 -2.92 4.60
C SER A 47 -14.37 -4.17 3.73
N ASP A 48 -14.70 -4.01 2.45
CA ASP A 48 -14.78 -5.13 1.51
C ASP A 48 -13.45 -5.47 0.85
N CYS A 49 -12.43 -4.66 1.06
CA CYS A 49 -11.14 -4.88 0.42
C CYS A 49 -10.33 -5.93 1.18
N ALA A 50 -10.00 -7.01 0.49
CA ALA A 50 -9.20 -8.08 1.09
C ALA A 50 -7.72 -7.74 1.04
N GLU A 51 -6.99 -8.11 2.09
CA GLU A 51 -5.54 -7.91 2.13
C GLU A 51 -4.84 -8.69 1.02
N GLU A 52 -5.34 -9.86 0.71
CA GLU A 52 -4.77 -10.69 -0.35
C GLU A 52 -4.80 -9.99 -1.70
N THR A 53 -5.86 -9.23 -1.98
CA THR A 53 -5.95 -8.46 -3.21
C THR A 53 -4.80 -7.47 -3.29
N LEU A 54 -4.50 -6.80 -2.20
CA LEU A 54 -3.39 -5.85 -2.15
C LEU A 54 -2.05 -6.55 -2.35
N LYS A 55 -1.87 -7.71 -1.72
CA LYS A 55 -0.63 -8.47 -1.87
C LYS A 55 -0.40 -8.91 -3.31
N VAL A 56 -1.43 -9.46 -3.94
CA VAL A 56 -1.35 -9.91 -5.33
C VAL A 56 -1.05 -8.75 -6.25
N TYR A 57 -1.72 -7.64 -6.03
CA TYR A 57 -1.53 -6.46 -6.86
C TYR A 57 -0.10 -5.95 -6.79
N LEU A 58 0.44 -5.84 -5.59
CA LEU A 58 1.81 -5.39 -5.39
C LEU A 58 2.82 -6.37 -5.96
N ALA A 59 2.56 -7.67 -5.82
CA ALA A 59 3.42 -8.69 -6.41
C ALA A 59 3.48 -8.56 -7.93
N GLN A 60 2.36 -8.25 -8.56
CA GLN A 60 2.31 -8.05 -10.01
C GLN A 60 3.13 -6.83 -10.43
N GLU A 61 3.22 -5.84 -9.55
CA GLU A 61 4.02 -4.64 -9.82
C GLU A 61 5.51 -4.82 -9.48
N GLY A 62 5.89 -5.99 -9.02
CA GLY A 62 7.29 -6.29 -8.73
C GLY A 62 7.72 -6.04 -7.30
N TYR A 63 6.79 -5.80 -6.39
CA TYR A 63 7.10 -5.56 -4.99
C TYR A 63 6.75 -6.77 -4.14
N GLU A 64 7.62 -7.08 -3.20
CA GLU A 64 7.36 -8.14 -2.24
C GLU A 64 6.77 -7.52 -0.97
N VAL A 65 5.60 -8.01 -0.57
CA VAL A 65 4.94 -7.57 0.66
C VAL A 65 5.55 -8.32 1.84
N ILE A 66 6.16 -7.58 2.74
CA ILE A 66 6.77 -8.15 3.95
C ILE A 66 5.73 -8.28 5.05
N ALA A 67 4.90 -7.26 5.24
CA ALA A 67 3.90 -7.25 6.29
C ALA A 67 2.78 -6.28 5.95
N ILE A 68 1.58 -6.59 6.42
CA ILE A 68 0.44 -5.69 6.36
C ILE A 68 -0.06 -5.54 7.78
N GLU A 69 -0.12 -4.30 8.27
CA GLU A 69 -0.58 -4.01 9.60
C GLU A 69 -1.76 -3.06 9.57
N LYS A 70 -2.67 -3.20 10.51
CA LYS A 70 -3.71 -2.22 10.70
C LYS A 70 -3.09 -0.96 11.28
N ARG A 71 -3.42 0.17 10.69
CA ARG A 71 -2.98 1.44 11.23
C ARG A 71 -4.03 1.95 12.20
N LYS A 72 -3.61 2.21 13.42
CA LYS A 72 -4.48 2.85 14.39
C LYS A 72 -4.56 4.33 14.03
N GLY A 73 -5.73 4.89 14.13
CA GLY A 73 -5.99 6.25 13.65
C GLY A 73 -5.32 7.37 14.42
N ILE A 74 -4.61 7.08 15.48
CA ILE A 74 -4.02 8.10 16.33
C ILE A 74 -2.90 8.89 15.66
N PHE A 75 -2.32 8.36 14.64
CA PHE A 75 -1.25 9.05 13.90
C PHE A 75 -1.67 9.55 12.56
N SER A 76 -2.90 9.43 12.29
CA SER A 76 -3.40 9.87 11.00
C SER A 76 -3.31 11.36 10.86
#